data_4ad67f6fca44054f6717742e04988645
#
_entry.id   4ad67f6fca44054f6717742e04988645
#
_cell.length_a   1.000
_cell.length_b   1.000
_cell.length_c   1.000
_cell.angle_alpha   90.00
_cell.angle_beta   90.00
_cell.angle_gamma   90.00
#
_symmetry.space_group_name_H-M   'P 1'
#
loop_
_entity.id
_entity.type
_entity.pdbx_description
1 polymer ?
#
loop_
_entity_poly.entity_id
_entity_poly.type
_entity_poly.pdbx_seq_one_letter_code
_entity_poly.pdbx_strand_id
1 'polypeptide(L)'
;MAADPQPGGRTPRTAAQPVDIRIGTSGFHYRHWCGPFYPEKFPSSKMLGHYLEHFDTVELNNSFYRLPTEDAFRCWRESTPDNFIFAVKASRFITHNKKLKDPENALENLLPRAEVLGPKLGPILFQLPPKWRVNVERLEALLELLPKKHRYTFEFREVSWLRDDVNRVLRAHNAAFCIYELAGFHTDLTLTADWTYIRLHGPGKGKYQGSYTDARLREWSERLRQWSKQLKAIYVYFDNDQAGYAAQNALTLSRIIREWHTPKIDRGTRAA
;
A
#
# COMPACT_ATOMS: atom_id res chain seq x y z
N MET A 1 3.52 -53.24 36.86
CA MET A 1 2.70 -52.84 35.71
C MET A 1 2.81 -51.32 35.57
N ALA A 2 3.60 -50.87 34.64
CA ALA A 2 3.78 -49.45 34.35
C ALA A 2 2.81 -49.06 33.24
N ALA A 3 2.04 -47.98 33.44
CA ALA A 3 1.08 -47.48 32.47
C ALA A 3 1.82 -46.64 31.40
N ASP A 4 1.52 -46.95 30.13
CA ASP A 4 1.99 -46.20 28.96
C ASP A 4 1.44 -44.77 28.92
N PRO A 5 2.25 -43.76 28.54
CA PRO A 5 1.75 -42.42 28.35
C PRO A 5 0.97 -42.30 27.04
N GLN A 6 -0.25 -41.79 27.12
CA GLN A 6 -1.13 -41.44 25.99
C GLN A 6 -0.50 -40.36 25.10
N PRO A 7 -0.67 -40.40 23.76
CA PRO A 7 -0.15 -39.38 22.86
C PRO A 7 -0.94 -38.10 22.99
N GLY A 8 -0.22 -37.01 23.26
CA GLY A 8 -0.79 -35.65 23.39
C GLY A 8 -1.60 -35.21 22.17
N GLY A 9 -2.83 -34.82 22.43
CA GLY A 9 -3.74 -34.27 21.45
C GLY A 9 -3.15 -33.01 20.78
N ARG A 10 -3.04 -33.04 19.45
CA ARG A 10 -2.76 -31.84 18.65
C ARG A 10 -3.92 -30.87 18.80
N THR A 11 -3.69 -29.74 19.45
CA THR A 11 -4.59 -28.60 19.43
C THR A 11 -4.91 -28.22 17.98
N PRO A 12 -6.18 -28.05 17.60
CA PRO A 12 -6.54 -27.64 16.24
C PRO A 12 -5.91 -26.27 15.96
N ARG A 13 -5.17 -26.13 14.84
CA ARG A 13 -4.71 -24.85 14.34
C ARG A 13 -5.95 -24.00 14.11
N THR A 14 -6.10 -22.92 14.86
CA THR A 14 -7.06 -21.84 14.58
C THR A 14 -7.02 -21.51 13.08
N ALA A 15 -8.17 -21.53 12.43
CA ALA A 15 -8.26 -21.15 11.02
C ALA A 15 -7.57 -19.79 10.81
N ALA A 16 -6.57 -19.76 9.92
CA ALA A 16 -5.84 -18.54 9.62
C ALA A 16 -6.85 -17.48 9.16
N GLN A 17 -6.83 -16.32 9.78
CA GLN A 17 -7.66 -15.20 9.33
C GLN A 17 -7.34 -14.87 7.87
N PRO A 18 -8.37 -14.58 7.04
CA PRO A 18 -8.13 -14.21 5.65
C PRO A 18 -7.24 -12.97 5.59
N VAL A 19 -6.30 -12.97 4.64
CA VAL A 19 -5.43 -11.82 4.39
C VAL A 19 -6.27 -10.59 3.98
N ASP A 20 -5.95 -9.42 4.55
CA ASP A 20 -6.57 -8.14 4.15
C ASP A 20 -5.85 -7.60 2.91
N ILE A 21 -6.50 -7.66 1.73
CA ILE A 21 -5.93 -7.15 0.46
C ILE A 21 -6.66 -5.88 0.08
N ARG A 22 -5.92 -4.78 0.03
CA ARG A 22 -6.42 -3.45 -0.32
C ARG A 22 -5.78 -2.98 -1.62
N ILE A 23 -6.61 -2.67 -2.62
CA ILE A 23 -6.18 -2.20 -3.93
C ILE A 23 -6.87 -0.88 -4.22
N GLY A 24 -6.08 0.16 -4.44
CA GLY A 24 -6.58 1.51 -4.71
C GLY A 24 -5.59 2.32 -5.53
N THR A 25 -5.71 3.62 -5.44
CA THR A 25 -4.88 4.57 -6.19
C THR A 25 -4.17 5.54 -5.26
N SER A 26 -3.10 6.14 -5.77
CA SER A 26 -2.36 7.22 -5.13
C SER A 26 -3.09 8.55 -5.41
N GLY A 27 -4.03 8.91 -4.53
CA GLY A 27 -4.99 9.98 -4.74
C GLY A 27 -6.23 9.55 -5.53
N PHE A 28 -7.24 10.42 -5.48
CA PHE A 28 -8.51 10.21 -6.17
C PHE A 28 -9.06 11.51 -6.80
N HIS A 29 -8.50 12.66 -6.48
CA HIS A 29 -9.06 13.96 -6.81
C HIS A 29 -8.35 14.58 -8.02
N TYR A 30 -8.57 13.96 -9.21
CA TYR A 30 -7.92 14.34 -10.45
C TYR A 30 -8.94 14.73 -11.52
N ARG A 31 -8.88 15.99 -12.00
CA ARG A 31 -9.79 16.47 -13.07
C ARG A 31 -9.61 15.73 -14.39
N HIS A 32 -8.39 15.31 -14.70
CA HIS A 32 -8.10 14.56 -15.93
C HIS A 32 -8.62 13.12 -15.91
N TRP A 33 -9.17 12.65 -14.79
CA TRP A 33 -9.91 11.39 -14.73
C TRP A 33 -11.38 11.53 -15.16
N CYS A 34 -11.87 12.76 -15.42
CA CYS A 34 -13.19 12.95 -16.04
C CYS A 34 -13.17 12.42 -17.48
N GLY A 35 -14.12 11.56 -17.82
CA GLY A 35 -14.16 10.72 -19.00
C GLY A 35 -13.60 9.32 -18.75
N PRO A 36 -12.32 9.15 -18.44
CA PRO A 36 -11.75 7.81 -18.25
C PRO A 36 -12.25 7.03 -17.03
N PHE A 37 -12.55 7.71 -15.92
CA PHE A 37 -13.01 7.09 -14.68
C PHE A 37 -14.24 7.80 -14.09
N TYR A 38 -14.20 9.12 -13.94
CA TYR A 38 -15.37 9.90 -13.57
C TYR A 38 -16.22 10.22 -14.81
N PRO A 39 -17.53 10.45 -14.66
CA PRO A 39 -18.33 11.02 -15.75
C PRO A 39 -17.71 12.32 -16.30
N GLU A 40 -18.01 12.65 -17.56
CA GLU A 40 -17.57 13.92 -18.14
C GLU A 40 -18.07 15.12 -17.32
N LYS A 41 -17.23 16.15 -17.16
CA LYS A 41 -17.54 17.37 -16.39
C LYS A 41 -17.98 17.10 -14.94
N PHE A 42 -17.52 16.02 -14.34
CA PHE A 42 -17.93 15.60 -13.00
C PHE A 42 -17.48 16.62 -11.93
N PRO A 43 -18.38 17.04 -11.01
CA PRO A 43 -18.01 17.98 -9.95
C PRO A 43 -16.98 17.39 -8.99
N SER A 44 -15.94 18.17 -8.67
CA SER A 44 -14.88 17.75 -7.74
C SER A 44 -15.43 17.33 -6.36
N SER A 45 -16.50 17.97 -5.88
CA SER A 45 -17.17 17.64 -4.61
C SER A 45 -17.83 16.25 -4.60
N LYS A 46 -18.09 15.65 -5.74
CA LYS A 46 -18.69 14.32 -5.88
C LYS A 46 -17.65 13.22 -6.13
N MET A 47 -16.38 13.57 -6.39
CA MET A 47 -15.33 12.60 -6.76
C MET A 47 -15.10 11.55 -5.68
N LEU A 48 -15.09 11.93 -4.40
CA LEU A 48 -14.95 10.96 -3.32
C LEU A 48 -16.10 9.96 -3.32
N GLY A 49 -17.35 10.41 -3.40
CA GLY A 49 -18.52 9.53 -3.44
C GLY A 49 -18.44 8.50 -4.56
N HIS A 50 -18.11 8.93 -5.78
CA HIS A 50 -17.92 8.01 -6.91
C HIS A 50 -16.75 7.05 -6.70
N TYR A 51 -15.63 7.52 -6.13
CA TYR A 51 -14.47 6.69 -5.83
C TYR A 51 -14.83 5.55 -4.86
N LEU A 52 -15.65 5.84 -3.84
CA LEU A 52 -16.12 4.88 -2.85
C LEU A 52 -17.02 3.76 -3.42
N GLU A 53 -17.65 3.97 -4.57
CA GLU A 53 -18.41 2.93 -5.27
C GLU A 53 -17.51 1.81 -5.82
N HIS A 54 -16.21 2.10 -5.97
CA HIS A 54 -15.25 1.24 -6.65
C HIS A 54 -14.10 0.74 -5.76
N PHE A 55 -13.72 1.51 -4.75
CA PHE A 55 -12.55 1.26 -3.92
C PHE A 55 -12.85 1.40 -2.42
N ASP A 56 -12.19 0.59 -1.62
CA ASP A 56 -12.23 0.60 -0.16
C ASP A 56 -10.93 1.12 0.48
N THR A 57 -10.02 1.68 -0.32
CA THR A 57 -8.76 2.28 0.14
C THR A 57 -8.24 3.33 -0.83
N VAL A 58 -7.47 4.28 -0.29
CA VAL A 58 -6.73 5.28 -1.07
C VAL A 58 -5.44 5.66 -0.35
N GLU A 59 -4.39 6.00 -1.12
CA GLU A 59 -3.18 6.63 -0.60
C GLU A 59 -3.31 8.15 -0.70
N LEU A 60 -3.26 8.84 0.45
CA LEU A 60 -3.32 10.31 0.50
C LEU A 60 -1.93 10.90 0.23
N ASN A 61 -1.79 11.62 -0.89
CA ASN A 61 -0.53 12.24 -1.30
C ASN A 61 -0.43 13.75 -0.98
N ASN A 62 -1.57 14.41 -0.74
CA ASN A 62 -1.57 15.84 -0.41
C ASN A 62 -0.82 16.14 0.90
N SER A 63 -0.83 15.23 1.87
CA SER A 63 -0.06 15.30 3.11
C SER A 63 1.46 15.41 2.90
N PHE A 64 1.97 14.94 1.76
CA PHE A 64 3.37 15.07 1.39
C PHE A 64 3.78 16.52 1.13
N TYR A 65 2.94 17.30 0.46
CA TYR A 65 3.21 18.69 0.09
C TYR A 65 2.79 19.67 1.18
N ARG A 66 1.60 19.47 1.72
CA ARG A 66 1.02 20.26 2.80
C ARG A 66 0.21 19.35 3.69
N LEU A 67 0.60 19.26 4.95
CA LEU A 67 -0.11 18.43 5.92
C LEU A 67 -1.54 18.95 6.09
N PRO A 68 -2.57 18.11 5.85
CA PRO A 68 -3.97 18.47 6.06
C PRO A 68 -4.26 18.83 7.51
N THR A 69 -5.30 19.61 7.73
CA THR A 69 -5.81 19.92 9.06
C THR A 69 -6.48 18.69 9.69
N GLU A 70 -6.64 18.68 11.00
CA GLU A 70 -7.40 17.63 11.69
C GLU A 70 -8.84 17.54 11.18
N ASP A 71 -9.46 18.68 10.87
CA ASP A 71 -10.82 18.73 10.32
C ASP A 71 -10.90 18.06 8.94
N ALA A 72 -9.87 18.19 8.13
CA ALA A 72 -9.81 17.49 6.84
C ALA A 72 -9.76 15.97 7.04
N PHE A 73 -8.92 15.47 7.98
CA PHE A 73 -8.86 14.05 8.31
C PHE A 73 -10.19 13.57 8.93
N ARG A 74 -10.81 14.36 9.79
CA ARG A 74 -12.13 14.07 10.37
C ARG A 74 -13.20 13.97 9.30
N CYS A 75 -13.24 14.93 8.38
CA CYS A 75 -14.17 14.92 7.25
C CYS A 75 -14.00 13.65 6.39
N TRP A 76 -12.78 13.25 6.05
CA TRP A 76 -12.54 12.00 5.33
C TRP A 76 -13.01 10.77 6.12
N ARG A 77 -12.72 10.71 7.41
CA ARG A 77 -13.19 9.61 8.27
C ARG A 77 -14.72 9.51 8.26
N GLU A 78 -15.40 10.63 8.41
CA GLU A 78 -16.88 10.67 8.54
C GLU A 78 -17.58 10.46 7.19
N SER A 79 -16.97 10.86 6.09
CA SER A 79 -17.55 10.74 4.73
C SER A 79 -17.26 9.42 4.02
N THR A 80 -16.65 8.45 4.70
CA THR A 80 -16.31 7.15 4.11
C THR A 80 -16.92 5.99 4.90
N PRO A 81 -17.16 4.80 4.29
CA PRO A 81 -17.62 3.60 5.00
C PRO A 81 -16.64 3.15 6.09
N ASP A 82 -17.14 2.41 7.10
CA ASP A 82 -16.33 1.98 8.26
C ASP A 82 -15.13 1.10 7.90
N ASN A 83 -15.24 0.34 6.82
CA ASN A 83 -14.17 -0.54 6.32
C ASN A 83 -13.19 0.15 5.39
N PHE A 84 -13.33 1.46 5.13
CA PHE A 84 -12.44 2.21 4.25
C PHE A 84 -11.10 2.51 4.93
N ILE A 85 -9.99 2.31 4.19
CA ILE A 85 -8.63 2.50 4.71
C ILE A 85 -7.91 3.62 3.98
N PHE A 86 -7.30 4.52 4.72
CA PHE A 86 -6.44 5.57 4.20
C PHE A 86 -4.98 5.26 4.48
N ALA A 87 -4.16 5.03 3.44
CA ALA A 87 -2.72 5.14 3.60
C ALA A 87 -2.33 6.63 3.56
N VAL A 88 -1.39 7.04 4.40
CA VAL A 88 -0.99 8.45 4.51
C VAL A 88 0.48 8.60 4.13
N LYS A 89 0.78 9.42 3.11
CA LYS A 89 2.15 9.73 2.75
C LYS A 89 2.74 10.79 3.68
N ALA A 90 3.81 10.46 4.37
CA ALA A 90 4.49 11.37 5.29
C ALA A 90 5.01 12.62 4.57
N SER A 91 5.06 13.75 5.30
CA SER A 91 5.47 15.04 4.77
C SER A 91 6.87 14.99 4.12
N ARG A 92 7.01 15.69 2.98
CA ARG A 92 8.32 15.91 2.35
C ARG A 92 9.31 16.62 3.28
N PHE A 93 8.83 17.35 4.27
CA PHE A 93 9.69 18.00 5.26
C PHE A 93 10.50 16.95 6.03
N ILE A 94 9.88 15.85 6.49
CA ILE A 94 10.56 14.77 7.18
C ILE A 94 11.52 14.04 6.23
N THR A 95 11.02 13.64 5.08
CA THR A 95 11.71 12.70 4.18
C THR A 95 12.74 13.37 3.27
N HIS A 96 12.41 14.51 2.67
CA HIS A 96 13.23 15.18 1.66
C HIS A 96 14.07 16.33 2.24
N ASN A 97 13.47 17.21 3.03
CA ASN A 97 14.17 18.39 3.54
C ASN A 97 15.09 17.99 4.70
N LYS A 98 14.56 17.31 5.70
CA LYS A 98 15.32 16.86 6.88
C LYS A 98 16.07 15.55 6.67
N LYS A 99 15.67 14.74 5.69
CA LYS A 99 16.28 13.42 5.44
C LYS A 99 16.33 12.59 6.74
N LEU A 100 15.19 12.51 7.42
CA LEU A 100 14.97 11.82 8.69
C LEU A 100 15.79 12.38 9.88
N LYS A 101 16.41 13.55 9.75
CA LYS A 101 17.17 14.17 10.84
C LYS A 101 16.22 14.95 11.75
N ASP A 102 16.38 14.81 13.07
CA ASP A 102 15.60 15.50 14.10
C ASP A 102 14.10 15.52 13.76
N PRO A 103 13.44 14.32 13.65
CA PRO A 103 12.09 14.21 13.11
C PRO A 103 10.99 14.46 14.14
N GLU A 104 11.31 14.60 15.43
CA GLU A 104 10.40 14.59 16.57
C GLU A 104 9.25 15.59 16.39
N ASN A 105 9.57 16.88 16.25
CA ASN A 105 8.57 17.94 16.08
C ASN A 105 7.69 17.73 14.84
N ALA A 106 8.27 17.16 13.76
CA ALA A 106 7.51 16.90 12.56
C ALA A 106 6.61 15.68 12.68
N LEU A 107 7.02 14.66 13.47
CA LEU A 107 6.20 13.51 13.82
C LEU A 107 5.06 13.91 14.77
N GLU A 108 5.32 14.78 15.75
CA GLU A 108 4.31 15.36 16.65
C GLU A 108 3.21 16.13 15.89
N ASN A 109 3.55 16.69 14.72
CA ASN A 109 2.58 17.33 13.87
C ASN A 109 1.84 16.33 12.94
N LEU A 110 2.50 15.28 12.46
CA LEU A 110 1.95 14.33 11.50
C LEU A 110 1.06 13.29 12.19
N LEU A 111 1.59 12.62 13.23
CA LEU A 111 0.95 11.44 13.79
C LEU A 111 -0.41 11.74 14.44
N PRO A 112 -0.57 12.76 15.31
CA PRO A 112 -1.87 13.06 15.89
C PRO A 112 -2.93 13.39 14.84
N ARG A 113 -2.56 14.10 13.76
CA ARG A 113 -3.49 14.42 12.67
C ARG A 113 -3.89 13.18 11.88
N ALA A 114 -2.95 12.30 11.56
CA ALA A 114 -3.26 11.04 10.89
C ALA A 114 -4.13 10.13 11.79
N GLU A 115 -3.89 10.13 13.10
CA GLU A 115 -4.66 9.36 14.09
C GLU A 115 -6.12 9.79 14.20
N VAL A 116 -6.50 10.99 13.74
CA VAL A 116 -7.90 11.40 13.61
C VAL A 116 -8.71 10.45 12.73
N LEU A 117 -8.06 9.76 11.76
CA LEU A 117 -8.69 8.72 10.95
C LEU A 117 -9.16 7.51 11.80
N GLY A 118 -8.63 7.32 13.01
CA GLY A 118 -9.00 6.23 13.89
C GLY A 118 -8.75 4.86 13.26
N PRO A 119 -9.76 3.95 13.26
CA PRO A 119 -9.62 2.61 12.68
C PRO A 119 -9.40 2.60 11.16
N LYS A 120 -9.65 3.72 10.47
CA LYS A 120 -9.43 3.88 9.03
C LYS A 120 -7.99 4.30 8.69
N LEU A 121 -7.13 4.55 9.70
CA LEU A 121 -5.71 4.80 9.46
C LEU A 121 -5.02 3.50 9.07
N GLY A 122 -4.60 3.44 7.82
CA GLY A 122 -3.77 2.39 7.25
C GLY A 122 -2.27 2.70 7.39
N PRO A 123 -1.43 2.18 6.49
CA PRO A 123 0.00 2.42 6.52
C PRO A 123 0.38 3.89 6.32
N ILE A 124 1.47 4.30 7.01
CA ILE A 124 2.11 5.59 6.79
C ILE A 124 3.36 5.36 5.92
N LEU A 125 3.39 6.00 4.74
CA LEU A 125 4.44 5.86 3.75
C LEU A 125 5.51 6.95 3.91
N PHE A 126 6.75 6.55 4.17
CA PHE A 126 7.93 7.42 4.10
C PHE A 126 8.66 7.19 2.78
N GLN A 127 8.40 8.02 1.78
CA GLN A 127 9.16 7.99 0.53
C GLN A 127 10.41 8.86 0.67
N LEU A 128 11.59 8.25 0.53
CA LEU A 128 12.87 8.96 0.61
C LEU A 128 13.26 9.56 -0.76
N PRO A 129 14.02 10.68 -0.76
CA PRO A 129 14.35 11.36 -2.00
C PRO A 129 15.38 10.60 -2.84
N PRO A 130 15.36 10.75 -4.18
CA PRO A 130 16.43 10.29 -5.02
C PRO A 130 17.74 11.02 -4.66
N LYS A 131 18.90 10.41 -4.97
CA LYS A 131 20.23 10.96 -4.71
C LYS A 131 20.59 11.19 -3.23
N TRP A 132 19.81 10.63 -2.30
CA TRP A 132 20.19 10.56 -0.90
C TRP A 132 20.67 9.15 -0.57
N ARG A 133 21.99 9.04 -0.43
CA ARG A 133 22.65 7.77 -0.12
C ARG A 133 22.21 7.23 1.24
N VAL A 134 22.32 5.93 1.39
CA VAL A 134 21.93 5.19 2.59
C VAL A 134 22.51 5.81 3.87
N ASN A 135 21.69 5.89 4.89
CA ASN A 135 22.06 6.22 6.26
C ASN A 135 21.16 5.37 7.18
N VAL A 136 21.68 4.20 7.57
CA VAL A 136 20.95 3.20 8.35
C VAL A 136 20.64 3.72 9.75
N GLU A 137 21.57 4.45 10.35
CA GLU A 137 21.43 5.03 11.70
C GLU A 137 20.21 5.98 11.77
N ARG A 138 20.03 6.85 10.75
CA ARG A 138 18.85 7.73 10.70
C ARG A 138 17.55 6.98 10.48
N LEU A 139 17.58 5.89 9.70
CA LEU A 139 16.40 5.05 9.50
C LEU A 139 16.00 4.38 10.82
N GLU A 140 16.97 3.79 11.51
CA GLU A 140 16.76 3.11 12.78
C GLU A 140 16.29 4.09 13.85
N ALA A 141 16.95 5.23 14.02
CA ALA A 141 16.54 6.28 14.96
C ALA A 141 15.11 6.78 14.71
N LEU A 142 14.71 6.95 13.43
CA LEU A 142 13.32 7.27 13.11
C LEU A 142 12.36 6.16 13.55
N LEU A 143 12.69 4.90 13.22
CA LEU A 143 11.84 3.75 13.51
C LEU A 143 11.66 3.53 15.03
N GLU A 144 12.67 3.84 15.84
CA GLU A 144 12.61 3.79 17.30
C GLU A 144 11.63 4.83 17.89
N LEU A 145 11.49 5.99 17.24
CA LEU A 145 10.56 7.06 17.65
C LEU A 145 9.11 6.77 17.23
N LEU A 146 8.90 5.88 16.24
CA LEU A 146 7.58 5.63 15.70
C LEU A 146 6.73 4.72 16.62
N PRO A 147 5.48 5.10 16.98
CA PRO A 147 4.58 4.27 17.77
C PRO A 147 4.31 2.91 17.13
N LYS A 148 4.58 1.81 17.83
CA LYS A 148 4.45 0.42 17.33
C LYS A 148 3.02 0.00 16.94
N LYS A 149 2.01 0.81 17.31
CA LYS A 149 0.59 0.55 17.01
C LYS A 149 0.23 0.79 15.53
N HIS A 150 1.07 1.47 14.76
CA HIS A 150 0.82 1.79 13.35
C HIS A 150 1.71 0.97 12.42
N ARG A 151 1.31 0.91 11.16
CA ARG A 151 2.08 0.31 10.07
C ARG A 151 2.89 1.36 9.34
N TYR A 152 4.18 1.13 9.14
CA TYR A 152 5.07 2.05 8.45
C TYR A 152 5.74 1.37 7.27
N THR A 153 5.79 2.07 6.13
CA THR A 153 6.45 1.58 4.93
C THR A 153 7.43 2.60 4.39
N PHE A 154 8.53 2.12 3.82
CA PHE A 154 9.63 2.96 3.32
C PHE A 154 9.88 2.69 1.86
N GLU A 155 9.77 3.74 1.03
CA GLU A 155 10.07 3.72 -0.39
C GLU A 155 11.42 4.40 -0.64
N PHE A 156 12.40 3.62 -1.09
CA PHE A 156 13.76 4.08 -1.34
C PHE A 156 13.96 4.37 -2.82
N ARG A 157 14.30 5.62 -3.17
CA ARG A 157 14.51 6.10 -4.54
C ARG A 157 15.97 6.18 -4.95
N GLU A 158 16.88 5.67 -4.13
CA GLU A 158 18.32 5.62 -4.38
C GLU A 158 18.84 4.20 -4.08
N VAL A 159 19.64 3.65 -5.00
CA VAL A 159 20.02 2.23 -5.02
C VAL A 159 20.84 1.80 -3.81
N SER A 160 21.62 2.68 -3.19
CA SER A 160 22.43 2.34 -2.00
C SER A 160 21.58 1.90 -0.78
N TRP A 161 20.26 2.16 -0.80
CA TRP A 161 19.34 1.69 0.24
C TRP A 161 18.90 0.23 0.05
N LEU A 162 19.13 -0.36 -1.14
CA LEU A 162 18.69 -1.73 -1.47
C LEU A 162 19.75 -2.73 -0.98
N ARG A 163 19.79 -2.98 0.33
CA ARG A 163 20.80 -3.80 1.00
C ARG A 163 20.27 -4.47 2.27
N ASP A 164 20.94 -5.55 2.67
CA ASP A 164 20.45 -6.43 3.74
C ASP A 164 20.41 -5.80 5.13
N ASP A 165 21.31 -4.85 5.44
CA ASP A 165 21.29 -4.18 6.74
C ASP A 165 20.07 -3.25 6.87
N VAL A 166 19.67 -2.55 5.80
CA VAL A 166 18.40 -1.80 5.74
C VAL A 166 17.21 -2.74 5.96
N ASN A 167 17.20 -3.87 5.25
CA ASN A 167 16.13 -4.86 5.38
C ASN A 167 16.05 -5.47 6.80
N ARG A 168 17.20 -5.65 7.46
CA ARG A 168 17.24 -6.12 8.87
C ARG A 168 16.60 -5.10 9.82
N VAL A 169 16.93 -3.83 9.66
CA VAL A 169 16.32 -2.75 10.46
C VAL A 169 14.82 -2.69 10.25
N LEU A 170 14.34 -2.75 9.02
CA LEU A 170 12.91 -2.78 8.73
C LEU A 170 12.21 -3.99 9.37
N ARG A 171 12.82 -5.20 9.29
CA ARG A 171 12.26 -6.41 9.92
C ARG A 171 12.17 -6.30 11.44
N ALA A 172 13.17 -5.72 12.08
CA ALA A 172 13.20 -5.55 13.54
C ALA A 172 12.02 -4.69 14.04
N HIS A 173 11.53 -3.78 13.20
CA HIS A 173 10.40 -2.88 13.52
C HIS A 173 9.08 -3.27 12.85
N ASN A 174 8.99 -4.42 12.19
CA ASN A 174 7.82 -4.83 11.39
C ASN A 174 7.38 -3.75 10.38
N ALA A 175 8.35 -2.99 9.86
CA ALA A 175 8.15 -1.97 8.85
C ALA A 175 8.29 -2.58 7.45
N ALA A 176 7.37 -2.23 6.53
CA ALA A 176 7.39 -2.79 5.20
C ALA A 176 8.39 -2.05 4.29
N PHE A 177 9.23 -2.80 3.59
CA PHE A 177 9.90 -2.30 2.39
C PHE A 177 8.84 -2.05 1.33
N CYS A 178 8.73 -0.81 0.84
CA CYS A 178 7.80 -0.49 -0.25
C CYS A 178 8.35 -1.04 -1.57
N ILE A 179 7.66 -2.04 -2.11
CA ILE A 179 7.94 -2.59 -3.42
C ILE A 179 7.35 -1.65 -4.47
N TYR A 180 8.14 -1.23 -5.47
CA TYR A 180 7.62 -0.35 -6.51
C TYR A 180 8.23 -0.59 -7.89
N GLU A 181 7.47 -0.19 -8.91
CA GLU A 181 7.90 -0.09 -10.31
C GLU A 181 7.82 1.37 -10.75
N LEU A 182 8.89 1.89 -11.35
CA LEU A 182 8.95 3.27 -11.83
C LEU A 182 9.91 3.42 -12.99
N ALA A 183 9.44 3.89 -14.14
CA ALA A 183 10.27 4.25 -15.28
C ALA A 183 11.23 3.12 -15.71
N GLY A 184 10.76 1.88 -15.72
CA GLY A 184 11.54 0.69 -16.06
C GLY A 184 12.41 0.15 -14.91
N PHE A 185 12.47 0.83 -13.78
CA PHE A 185 13.11 0.31 -12.57
C PHE A 185 12.11 -0.50 -11.74
N HIS A 186 12.57 -1.64 -11.24
CA HIS A 186 11.82 -2.51 -10.33
C HIS A 186 12.66 -2.76 -9.09
N THR A 187 12.07 -2.61 -7.92
CA THR A 187 12.73 -3.01 -6.67
C THR A 187 12.72 -4.52 -6.52
N ASP A 188 13.58 -5.02 -5.64
CA ASP A 188 13.48 -6.38 -5.17
C ASP A 188 12.13 -6.63 -4.49
N LEU A 189 11.68 -7.88 -4.55
CA LEU A 189 10.41 -8.30 -3.98
C LEU A 189 10.56 -8.71 -2.51
N THR A 190 11.33 -7.94 -1.76
CA THR A 190 11.69 -8.24 -0.38
C THR A 190 10.54 -7.95 0.57
N LEU A 191 10.16 -8.94 1.36
CA LEU A 191 9.19 -8.79 2.45
C LEU A 191 9.95 -8.58 3.77
N THR A 192 9.67 -7.48 4.45
CA THR A 192 10.33 -7.11 5.72
C THR A 192 9.38 -7.06 6.90
N ALA A 193 8.07 -7.27 6.67
CA ALA A 193 7.04 -7.27 7.70
C ALA A 193 6.04 -8.41 7.47
N ASP A 194 5.14 -8.62 8.42
CA ASP A 194 4.00 -9.53 8.25
C ASP A 194 2.88 -8.98 7.35
N TRP A 195 3.18 -7.92 6.65
CA TRP A 195 2.36 -7.24 5.64
C TRP A 195 3.25 -6.61 4.58
N THR A 196 2.67 -6.16 3.44
CA THR A 196 3.45 -5.51 2.37
C THR A 196 2.74 -4.32 1.75
N TYR A 197 3.51 -3.46 1.10
CA TYR A 197 3.07 -2.24 0.45
C TYR A 197 3.69 -2.13 -0.94
N ILE A 198 2.84 -1.93 -1.95
CA ILE A 198 3.25 -1.94 -3.34
C ILE A 198 2.78 -0.66 -4.02
N ARG A 199 3.66 -0.02 -4.76
CA ARG A 199 3.33 1.16 -5.58
C ARG A 199 3.68 0.93 -7.04
N LEU A 200 2.66 1.03 -7.89
CA LEU A 200 2.77 0.78 -9.32
C LEU A 200 2.67 2.12 -10.07
N HIS A 201 3.85 2.68 -10.42
CA HIS A 201 3.96 4.02 -11.02
C HIS A 201 3.91 4.03 -12.56
N GLY A 202 3.55 2.91 -13.18
CA GLY A 202 3.46 2.75 -14.62
C GLY A 202 4.58 1.93 -15.23
N PRO A 203 4.27 1.13 -16.27
CA PRO A 203 5.21 0.21 -16.91
C PRO A 203 6.13 0.91 -17.92
N GLY A 204 5.84 2.17 -18.28
CA GLY A 204 6.57 2.92 -19.29
C GLY A 204 7.93 3.43 -18.85
N LYS A 205 8.73 3.93 -19.80
CA LYS A 205 10.02 4.58 -19.53
C LYS A 205 9.86 5.96 -18.85
N GLY A 206 8.70 6.58 -19.01
CA GLY A 206 8.34 7.83 -18.31
C GLY A 206 7.77 7.57 -16.92
N LYS A 207 8.01 8.49 -16.00
CA LYS A 207 7.46 8.40 -14.64
C LYS A 207 5.94 8.62 -14.68
N TYR A 208 5.20 7.79 -13.95
CA TYR A 208 3.75 7.89 -13.78
C TYR A 208 2.95 7.72 -15.09
N GLN A 209 3.55 7.06 -16.10
CA GLN A 209 2.99 6.94 -17.44
C GLN A 209 2.73 5.49 -17.86
N GLY A 210 1.75 5.34 -18.74
CA GLY A 210 1.38 4.08 -19.37
C GLY A 210 0.42 3.25 -18.52
N SER A 211 -0.30 2.36 -19.21
CA SER A 211 -1.22 1.41 -18.61
C SER A 211 -0.57 0.05 -18.49
N TYR A 212 -0.77 -0.63 -17.39
CA TYR A 212 -0.40 -2.04 -17.23
C TYR A 212 -1.28 -2.92 -18.10
N THR A 213 -0.66 -3.87 -18.80
CA THR A 213 -1.39 -4.88 -19.57
C THR A 213 -2.07 -5.89 -18.63
N ASP A 214 -3.14 -6.53 -19.09
CA ASP A 214 -3.80 -7.62 -18.36
C ASP A 214 -2.82 -8.74 -18.01
N ALA A 215 -1.87 -9.07 -18.90
CA ALA A 215 -0.84 -10.06 -18.63
C ALA A 215 0.02 -9.67 -17.41
N ARG A 216 0.48 -8.41 -17.36
CA ARG A 216 1.28 -7.90 -16.24
C ARG A 216 0.47 -7.85 -14.93
N LEU A 217 -0.80 -7.48 -15.00
CA LEU A 217 -1.69 -7.50 -13.83
C LEU A 217 -1.98 -8.94 -13.35
N ARG A 218 -2.05 -9.92 -14.23
CA ARG A 218 -2.14 -11.35 -13.84
C ARG A 218 -0.87 -11.84 -13.17
N GLU A 219 0.32 -11.44 -13.63
CA GLU A 219 1.60 -11.74 -12.93
C GLU A 219 1.59 -11.17 -11.52
N TRP A 220 1.16 -9.92 -11.34
CA TRP A 220 0.99 -9.33 -10.02
C TRP A 220 -0.03 -10.10 -9.18
N SER A 221 -1.19 -10.43 -9.74
CA SER A 221 -2.22 -11.20 -9.06
C SER A 221 -1.69 -12.53 -8.53
N GLU A 222 -0.94 -13.29 -9.34
CA GLU A 222 -0.36 -14.57 -8.90
C GLU A 222 0.65 -14.39 -7.76
N ARG A 223 1.45 -13.33 -7.81
CA ARG A 223 2.38 -12.97 -6.74
C ARG A 223 1.66 -12.62 -5.45
N LEU A 224 0.63 -11.78 -5.52
CA LEU A 224 -0.21 -11.43 -4.38
C LEU A 224 -0.86 -12.68 -3.77
N ARG A 225 -1.32 -13.62 -4.62
CA ARG A 225 -1.87 -14.92 -4.18
C ARG A 225 -0.86 -15.78 -3.44
N GLN A 226 0.41 -15.78 -3.87
CA GLN A 226 1.47 -16.48 -3.13
C GLN A 226 1.70 -15.83 -1.77
N TRP A 227 1.80 -14.51 -1.71
CA TRP A 227 2.02 -13.76 -0.47
C TRP A 227 0.83 -13.81 0.49
N SER A 228 -0.39 -13.90 -0.01
CA SER A 228 -1.59 -14.01 0.83
C SER A 228 -1.60 -15.23 1.75
N LYS A 229 -0.76 -16.23 1.48
CA LYS A 229 -0.61 -17.43 2.33
C LYS A 229 0.20 -17.19 3.61
N GLN A 230 0.97 -16.10 3.66
CA GLN A 230 1.90 -15.82 4.77
C GLN A 230 1.76 -14.42 5.36
N LEU A 231 1.17 -13.47 4.64
CA LEU A 231 0.99 -12.10 5.10
C LEU A 231 -0.39 -11.89 5.73
N LYS A 232 -0.45 -10.95 6.68
CA LYS A 232 -1.70 -10.49 7.30
C LYS A 232 -2.42 -9.46 6.46
N ALA A 233 -1.65 -8.62 5.72
CA ALA A 233 -2.23 -7.60 4.85
C ALA A 233 -1.33 -7.29 3.64
N ILE A 234 -1.96 -6.86 2.55
CA ILE A 234 -1.31 -6.45 1.30
C ILE A 234 -1.98 -5.16 0.83
N TYR A 235 -1.19 -4.11 0.64
CA TYR A 235 -1.64 -2.82 0.12
C TYR A 235 -1.04 -2.57 -1.25
N VAL A 236 -1.87 -2.27 -2.24
CA VAL A 236 -1.43 -1.98 -3.63
C VAL A 236 -2.02 -0.65 -4.07
N TYR A 237 -1.16 0.30 -4.40
CA TYR A 237 -1.59 1.60 -4.90
C TYR A 237 -1.01 1.89 -6.27
N PHE A 238 -1.90 2.17 -7.21
CA PHE A 238 -1.53 2.61 -8.55
C PHE A 238 -1.31 4.12 -8.57
N ASP A 239 -0.17 4.54 -9.10
CA ASP A 239 0.27 5.94 -9.17
C ASP A 239 0.60 6.34 -10.63
N ASN A 240 0.15 5.55 -11.62
CA ASN A 240 0.22 5.84 -13.04
C ASN A 240 -1.04 6.59 -13.51
N ASP A 241 -1.23 7.78 -12.94
CA ASP A 241 -2.47 8.55 -13.05
C ASP A 241 -2.68 9.25 -14.40
N GLN A 242 -1.71 9.19 -15.31
CA GLN A 242 -1.87 9.66 -16.69
C GLN A 242 -3.13 9.06 -17.32
N ALA A 243 -4.02 9.88 -17.83
CA ALA A 243 -5.25 9.48 -18.52
C ALA A 243 -6.16 8.52 -17.72
N GLY A 244 -6.12 8.55 -16.38
CA GLY A 244 -6.94 7.71 -15.51
C GLY A 244 -6.52 6.23 -15.44
N TYR A 245 -5.36 5.87 -15.99
CA TYR A 245 -4.88 4.48 -16.00
C TYR A 245 -4.77 3.88 -14.60
N ALA A 246 -4.41 4.67 -13.59
CA ALA A 246 -4.32 4.19 -12.21
C ALA A 246 -5.64 3.54 -11.73
N ALA A 247 -6.77 4.23 -11.92
CA ALA A 247 -8.08 3.70 -11.55
C ALA A 247 -8.45 2.46 -12.36
N GLN A 248 -8.24 2.50 -13.69
CA GLN A 248 -8.55 1.37 -14.59
C GLN A 248 -7.73 0.13 -14.24
N ASN A 249 -6.42 0.27 -14.00
CA ASN A 249 -5.54 -0.83 -13.64
C ASN A 249 -5.86 -1.39 -12.25
N ALA A 250 -6.20 -0.53 -11.27
CA ALA A 250 -6.63 -0.95 -9.94
C ALA A 250 -7.92 -1.78 -10.01
N LEU A 251 -8.91 -1.33 -10.80
CA LEU A 251 -10.16 -2.08 -11.03
C LEU A 251 -9.90 -3.43 -11.71
N THR A 252 -9.01 -3.44 -12.71
CA THR A 252 -8.66 -4.68 -13.43
C THR A 252 -7.98 -5.67 -12.50
N LEU A 253 -7.00 -5.23 -11.70
CA LEU A 253 -6.34 -6.10 -10.72
C LEU A 253 -7.32 -6.63 -9.67
N SER A 254 -8.19 -5.76 -9.16
CA SER A 254 -9.24 -6.15 -8.20
C SER A 254 -10.18 -7.22 -8.77
N ARG A 255 -10.56 -7.09 -10.06
CA ARG A 255 -11.37 -8.09 -10.76
C ARG A 255 -10.65 -9.43 -10.87
N ILE A 256 -9.38 -9.42 -11.28
CA ILE A 256 -8.55 -10.64 -11.42
C ILE A 256 -8.41 -11.37 -10.06
N ILE A 257 -8.25 -10.63 -8.97
CA ILE A 257 -8.13 -11.22 -7.62
C ILE A 257 -9.44 -11.87 -7.15
N ARG A 258 -10.59 -11.28 -7.48
CA ARG A 258 -11.88 -11.92 -7.17
C ARG A 258 -12.05 -13.29 -7.84
N GLU A 259 -11.42 -13.49 -9.00
CA GLU A 259 -11.41 -14.78 -9.70
C GLU A 259 -10.71 -15.91 -8.90
N TRP A 260 -9.90 -15.61 -7.89
CA TRP A 260 -9.23 -16.65 -7.08
C TRP A 260 -10.20 -17.59 -6.36
N HIS A 261 -11.39 -17.09 -6.04
CA HIS A 261 -12.43 -17.83 -5.29
C HIS A 261 -13.51 -18.40 -6.20
N THR A 262 -13.44 -18.13 -7.51
CA THR A 262 -14.39 -18.67 -8.47
C THR A 262 -13.91 -20.06 -8.92
N PRO A 263 -14.69 -21.15 -8.73
CA PRO A 263 -14.33 -22.46 -9.24
C PRO A 263 -14.12 -22.38 -10.74
N LYS A 264 -12.99 -22.89 -11.23
CA LYS A 264 -12.81 -23.08 -12.69
C LYS A 264 -13.88 -24.04 -13.15
N ILE A 265 -14.88 -23.55 -13.88
CA ILE A 265 -15.81 -24.40 -14.60
C ILE A 265 -14.97 -25.09 -15.67
N ASP A 266 -14.67 -26.36 -15.44
CA ASP A 266 -14.03 -27.20 -16.43
C ASP A 266 -15.00 -27.31 -17.62
N ARG A 267 -14.74 -26.54 -18.67
CA ARG A 267 -15.44 -26.72 -19.94
C ARG A 267 -14.91 -27.98 -20.55
N GLY A 268 -15.37 -29.12 -19.99
CA GLY A 268 -15.12 -30.42 -20.57
C GLY A 268 -15.34 -30.35 -22.06
N THR A 269 -14.30 -30.68 -22.80
CA THR A 269 -14.32 -30.97 -24.20
C THR A 269 -15.46 -31.98 -24.50
N ARG A 270 -16.60 -31.46 -24.98
CA ARG A 270 -17.53 -32.32 -25.71
C ARG A 270 -16.83 -32.71 -26.97
N ALA A 271 -16.16 -33.86 -26.94
CA ALA A 271 -15.84 -34.57 -28.15
C ALA A 271 -17.14 -35.05 -28.77
N ALA A 272 -17.41 -34.61 -29.99
CA ALA A 272 -18.43 -35.17 -30.87
C ALA A 272 -17.81 -36.31 -31.65
#